data_1e5d7931d8a2261eff1d31336b1774fc
#
_entry.id   1e5d7931d8a2261eff1d31336b1774fc
#
_cell.length_a   1.000
_cell.length_b   1.000
_cell.length_c   1.000
_cell.angle_alpha   90.00
_cell.angle_beta   90.00
_cell.angle_gamma   90.00
#
_symmetry.space_group_name_H-M   'P 1'
#
loop_
_entity.id
_entity.type
_entity.pdbx_description
1 polymer ?
#
loop_
_entity_poly.entity_id
_entity_poly.type
_entity_poly.pdbx_seq_one_letter_code
_entity_poly.pdbx_strand_id
1 'polypeptide(L)'
;MANGRNKARKGDSGRDSGGFIALPWSVLDCPAYARLSMHARALLLEVARQFVRDNNGRLLLSRAYMATRGWKSMDMLNKCKAELLEAGFIFQTVQGHRPNKASWYAVTWRALDKLPGYDAGAELCFERGAYQKAAPLKNASLRPPHGTESPAIAPPHGTDALPTVPPHGAIRPVLGGRPVPPHGHHLEMPSTALQTTH
;
A
#
# COMPACT_ATOMS: atom_id res chain seq x y z
N MET A 1 17.44 30.12 42.19
CA MET A 1 17.04 28.71 42.13
C MET A 1 16.66 28.39 40.70
N ALA A 2 17.52 27.69 39.98
CA ALA A 2 17.32 27.35 38.57
C ALA A 2 16.37 26.15 38.47
N ASN A 3 15.19 26.37 37.86
CA ASN A 3 14.22 25.31 37.56
C ASN A 3 14.76 24.44 36.45
N GLY A 4 15.45 23.36 36.83
CA GLY A 4 15.90 22.31 35.91
C GLY A 4 14.69 21.55 35.32
N ARG A 5 14.10 22.10 34.23
CA ARG A 5 13.20 21.31 33.40
C ARG A 5 14.04 20.19 32.77
N ASN A 6 13.93 19.01 33.35
CA ASN A 6 14.42 17.79 32.72
C ASN A 6 13.82 17.72 31.33
N LYS A 7 14.61 18.04 30.30
CA LYS A 7 14.29 17.70 28.92
C LYS A 7 14.10 16.19 28.91
N ALA A 8 12.85 15.74 28.92
CA ALA A 8 12.56 14.34 28.71
C ALA A 8 13.35 13.90 27.47
N ARG A 9 14.26 12.96 27.65
CA ARG A 9 14.98 12.34 26.55
C ARG A 9 13.90 11.87 25.58
N LYS A 10 13.92 12.42 24.38
CA LYS A 10 13.08 12.00 23.28
C LYS A 10 13.41 10.53 23.08
N GLY A 11 12.57 9.65 23.63
CA GLY A 11 12.80 8.22 23.55
C GLY A 11 12.95 7.84 22.08
N ASP A 12 13.89 6.97 21.80
CA ASP A 12 14.01 6.35 20.49
C ASP A 12 12.63 5.78 20.13
N SER A 13 12.04 6.26 19.04
CA SER A 13 10.71 5.83 18.63
C SER A 13 10.68 4.40 18.09
N GLY A 14 11.85 3.73 18.05
CA GLY A 14 11.99 2.41 17.42
C GLY A 14 11.72 2.40 15.92
N ARG A 15 11.67 3.58 15.30
CA ARG A 15 11.42 3.73 13.86
C ARG A 15 12.70 4.18 13.16
N ASP A 16 12.87 3.74 11.93
CA ASP A 16 13.92 4.21 11.05
C ASP A 16 13.91 5.73 10.91
N SER A 17 15.06 6.29 10.62
CA SER A 17 15.21 7.72 10.35
C SER A 17 14.43 8.11 9.09
N GLY A 18 13.84 9.30 9.07
CA GLY A 18 13.09 9.84 7.94
C GLY A 18 11.62 10.12 8.26
N GLY A 19 10.85 10.34 7.21
CA GLY A 19 9.42 10.64 7.32
C GLY A 19 8.56 9.37 7.34
N PHE A 20 7.29 9.54 7.69
CA PHE A 20 6.28 8.49 7.60
C PHE A 20 5.01 9.03 6.95
N ILE A 21 4.20 8.14 6.40
CA ILE A 21 2.90 8.48 5.84
C ILE A 21 1.86 8.31 6.94
N ALA A 22 1.20 9.41 7.32
CA ALA A 22 0.09 9.37 8.27
C ALA A 22 -1.24 9.15 7.50
N LEU A 23 -1.71 7.90 7.47
CA LEU A 23 -3.01 7.52 6.95
C LEU A 23 -3.95 7.19 8.10
N PRO A 24 -5.08 7.91 8.26
CA PRO A 24 -6.07 7.58 9.27
C PRO A 24 -6.74 6.22 8.99
N TRP A 25 -7.10 5.50 10.04
CA TRP A 25 -7.90 4.27 9.92
C TRP A 25 -9.22 4.52 9.19
N SER A 26 -9.84 5.70 9.38
CA SER A 26 -11.05 6.09 8.65
C SER A 26 -10.89 6.10 7.12
N VAL A 27 -9.66 6.23 6.61
CA VAL A 27 -9.35 6.10 5.18
C VAL A 27 -9.24 4.63 4.77
N LEU A 28 -8.53 3.83 5.57
CA LEU A 28 -8.24 2.44 5.24
C LEU A 28 -9.44 1.51 5.41
N ASP A 29 -10.29 1.80 6.41
CA ASP A 29 -11.43 0.94 6.77
C ASP A 29 -12.72 1.33 6.03
N CYS A 30 -12.70 2.40 5.23
CA CYS A 30 -13.92 2.84 4.54
C CYS A 30 -14.26 1.94 3.33
N PRO A 31 -15.56 1.80 2.98
CA PRO A 31 -16.00 1.03 1.84
C PRO A 31 -15.43 1.51 0.50
N ALA A 32 -15.15 2.81 0.37
CA ALA A 32 -14.53 3.38 -0.82
C ALA A 32 -13.13 2.82 -1.04
N TYR A 33 -12.31 2.70 0.03
CA TYR A 33 -10.97 2.12 -0.06
C TYR A 33 -11.00 0.64 -0.43
N ALA A 34 -11.95 -0.12 0.12
CA ALA A 34 -12.09 -1.54 -0.20
C ALA A 34 -12.37 -1.79 -1.70
N ARG A 35 -13.02 -0.83 -2.39
CA ARG A 35 -13.32 -0.90 -3.83
C ARG A 35 -12.17 -0.47 -4.73
N LEU A 36 -11.18 0.25 -4.20
CA LEU A 36 -10.03 0.66 -5.00
C LEU A 36 -9.25 -0.53 -5.54
N SER A 37 -8.82 -0.41 -6.79
CA SER A 37 -7.84 -1.34 -7.36
C SER A 37 -6.52 -1.27 -6.59
N MET A 38 -5.72 -2.34 -6.64
CA MET A 38 -4.42 -2.38 -5.97
C MET A 38 -3.47 -1.29 -6.49
N HIS A 39 -3.55 -0.97 -7.77
CA HIS A 39 -2.77 0.12 -8.35
C HIS A 39 -3.24 1.49 -7.84
N ALA A 40 -4.54 1.71 -7.69
CA ALA A 40 -5.06 2.97 -7.12
C ALA A 40 -4.66 3.13 -5.65
N ARG A 41 -4.67 2.04 -4.86
CA ARG A 41 -4.15 2.05 -3.46
C ARG A 41 -2.66 2.39 -3.43
N ALA A 42 -1.86 1.82 -4.33
CA ALA A 42 -0.45 2.16 -4.45
C ALA A 42 -0.26 3.64 -4.83
N LEU A 43 -1.05 4.15 -5.78
CA LEU A 43 -1.02 5.57 -6.16
C LEU A 43 -1.41 6.48 -5.01
N LEU A 44 -2.39 6.10 -4.20
CA LEU A 44 -2.81 6.84 -3.01
C LEU A 44 -1.65 7.03 -2.02
N LEU A 45 -0.83 5.99 -1.81
CA LEU A 45 0.37 6.08 -0.97
C LEU A 45 1.39 7.05 -1.55
N GLU A 46 1.60 7.04 -2.88
CA GLU A 46 2.52 7.98 -3.52
C GLU A 46 2.04 9.44 -3.43
N VAL A 47 0.74 9.67 -3.47
CA VAL A 47 0.14 11.00 -3.22
C VAL A 47 0.31 11.39 -1.77
N ALA A 48 -0.05 10.50 -0.84
CA ALA A 48 0.03 10.76 0.60
C ALA A 48 1.47 11.05 1.05
N ARG A 49 2.46 10.39 0.43
CA ARG A 49 3.89 10.61 0.71
C ARG A 49 4.37 12.04 0.40
N GLN A 50 3.74 12.71 -0.56
CA GLN A 50 4.11 14.08 -0.94
C GLN A 50 3.64 15.12 0.09
N PHE A 51 2.68 14.74 0.95
CA PHE A 51 2.15 15.66 1.94
C PHE A 51 3.20 15.98 3.00
N VAL A 52 3.55 17.26 3.08
CA VAL A 52 4.49 17.82 4.07
C VAL A 52 3.84 19.06 4.69
N ARG A 53 3.31 18.90 5.87
CA ARG A 53 2.76 19.97 6.75
C ARG A 53 1.74 20.91 6.11
N ASP A 54 2.08 21.66 5.03
CA ASP A 54 1.35 22.80 4.49
C ASP A 54 1.28 22.85 2.96
N ASN A 55 1.29 21.68 2.32
CA ASN A 55 1.24 21.57 0.86
C ASN A 55 0.01 20.81 0.32
N ASN A 56 -1.02 20.62 1.14
CA ASN A 56 -2.24 19.97 0.69
C ASN A 56 -2.98 20.86 -0.30
N GLY A 57 -2.97 20.50 -1.54
CA GLY A 57 -3.48 21.27 -2.67
C GLY A 57 -2.45 21.48 -3.77
N ARG A 58 -1.17 21.14 -3.53
CA ARG A 58 -0.08 21.19 -4.54
C ARG A 58 0.58 19.86 -4.78
N LEU A 59 -0.11 18.76 -4.51
CA LEU A 59 0.41 17.43 -4.74
C LEU A 59 0.40 17.11 -6.24
N LEU A 60 1.42 16.42 -6.73
CA LEU A 60 1.65 16.22 -8.16
C LEU A 60 1.39 14.77 -8.58
N LEU A 61 0.68 14.61 -9.70
CA LEU A 61 0.49 13.33 -10.40
C LEU A 61 0.92 13.44 -11.86
N SER A 62 1.91 14.31 -12.14
CA SER A 62 2.44 14.47 -13.48
C SER A 62 3.25 13.26 -13.92
N ARG A 63 3.29 12.99 -15.23
CA ARG A 63 4.08 11.89 -15.80
C ARG A 63 5.55 11.96 -15.37
N ALA A 64 6.15 13.15 -15.46
CA ALA A 64 7.56 13.34 -15.12
C ALA A 64 7.85 12.96 -13.67
N TYR A 65 7.02 13.45 -12.73
CA TYR A 65 7.17 13.13 -11.32
C TYR A 65 6.93 11.65 -11.04
N MET A 66 5.84 11.09 -11.56
CA MET A 66 5.48 9.70 -11.28
C MET A 66 6.43 8.70 -11.93
N ALA A 67 7.07 9.06 -13.05
CA ALA A 67 8.10 8.23 -13.66
C ALA A 67 9.31 8.01 -12.71
N THR A 68 9.71 9.02 -11.94
CA THR A 68 10.78 8.89 -10.93
C THR A 68 10.37 7.96 -9.76
N ARG A 69 9.08 7.71 -9.63
CA ARG A 69 8.47 6.82 -8.62
C ARG A 69 8.18 5.40 -9.16
N GLY A 70 8.65 5.09 -10.38
CA GLY A 70 8.48 3.78 -11.00
C GLY A 70 7.20 3.59 -11.81
N TRP A 71 6.37 4.62 -11.96
CA TRP A 71 5.15 4.56 -12.77
C TRP A 71 5.47 4.72 -14.26
N LYS A 72 5.54 3.61 -14.98
CA LYS A 72 5.93 3.59 -16.40
C LYS A 72 4.75 3.84 -17.35
N SER A 73 3.56 3.36 -17.00
CA SER A 73 2.36 3.45 -17.86
C SER A 73 1.53 4.68 -17.53
N MET A 74 1.32 5.55 -18.53
CA MET A 74 0.43 6.71 -18.40
C MET A 74 -1.04 6.33 -18.35
N ASP A 75 -1.44 5.28 -19.06
CA ASP A 75 -2.83 4.82 -19.05
C ASP A 75 -3.20 4.28 -17.68
N MET A 76 -2.31 3.50 -17.06
CA MET A 76 -2.50 3.02 -15.69
C MET A 76 -2.58 4.19 -14.71
N LEU A 77 -1.65 5.15 -14.81
CA LEU A 77 -1.66 6.33 -13.95
C LEU A 77 -2.96 7.13 -14.08
N ASN A 78 -3.44 7.34 -15.32
CA ASN A 78 -4.69 8.06 -15.57
C ASN A 78 -5.92 7.30 -15.05
N LYS A 79 -5.97 5.98 -15.21
CA LYS A 79 -7.04 5.13 -14.66
C LYS A 79 -7.07 5.22 -13.13
N CYS A 80 -5.94 5.02 -12.46
CA CYS A 80 -5.85 5.10 -11.02
C CYS A 80 -6.19 6.50 -10.49
N LYS A 81 -5.75 7.55 -11.19
CA LYS A 81 -6.09 8.92 -10.84
C LYS A 81 -7.59 9.18 -10.93
N ALA A 82 -8.25 8.74 -12.02
CA ALA A 82 -9.70 8.85 -12.18
C ALA A 82 -10.43 8.11 -11.06
N GLU A 83 -10.00 6.90 -10.75
CA GLU A 83 -10.55 6.07 -9.67
C GLU A 83 -10.44 6.76 -8.30
N LEU A 84 -9.30 7.38 -7.99
CA LEU A 84 -9.11 8.12 -6.74
C LEU A 84 -9.94 9.41 -6.66
N LEU A 85 -10.14 10.11 -7.78
CA LEU A 85 -11.01 11.30 -7.87
C LEU A 85 -12.47 10.90 -7.68
N GLU A 86 -12.94 9.87 -8.39
CA GLU A 86 -14.32 9.36 -8.29
C GLU A 86 -14.64 8.84 -6.88
N ALA A 87 -13.70 8.12 -6.28
CA ALA A 87 -13.85 7.62 -4.91
C ALA A 87 -13.69 8.73 -3.83
N GLY A 88 -13.33 9.95 -4.20
CA GLY A 88 -13.24 11.09 -3.31
C GLY A 88 -12.01 11.11 -2.40
N PHE A 89 -10.96 10.32 -2.68
CA PHE A 89 -9.72 10.34 -1.89
C PHE A 89 -8.82 11.51 -2.22
N ILE A 90 -8.86 11.97 -3.46
CA ILE A 90 -8.13 13.15 -3.91
C ILE A 90 -9.08 14.14 -4.54
N PHE A 91 -8.70 15.40 -4.51
CA PHE A 91 -9.42 16.51 -5.14
C PHE A 91 -8.47 17.29 -6.03
N GLN A 92 -8.91 17.68 -7.21
CA GLN A 92 -8.10 18.49 -8.12
C GLN A 92 -8.29 19.96 -7.84
N THR A 93 -7.24 20.63 -7.40
CA THR A 93 -7.24 22.07 -7.05
C THR A 93 -6.86 22.95 -8.22
N VAL A 94 -6.11 22.42 -9.17
CA VAL A 94 -5.69 23.13 -10.39
C VAL A 94 -5.78 22.18 -11.58
N GLN A 95 -6.45 22.62 -12.62
CA GLN A 95 -6.47 21.99 -13.93
C GLN A 95 -5.20 22.35 -14.67
N GLY A 96 -4.35 21.36 -14.90
CA GLY A 96 -3.16 21.55 -15.73
C GLY A 96 -3.51 21.66 -17.21
N HIS A 97 -2.64 22.34 -17.95
CA HIS A 97 -2.74 22.42 -19.40
C HIS A 97 -1.35 22.36 -20.06
N ARG A 98 -1.29 21.85 -21.26
CA ARG A 98 -0.07 21.86 -22.07
C ARG A 98 0.22 23.29 -22.56
N PRO A 99 1.51 23.62 -22.74
CA PRO A 99 2.66 22.77 -22.48
C PRO A 99 3.16 22.77 -21.02
N ASN A 100 2.84 23.79 -20.19
CA ASN A 100 3.70 24.12 -19.04
C ASN A 100 2.99 24.10 -17.67
N LYS A 101 1.70 23.73 -17.59
CA LYS A 101 0.98 23.73 -16.28
C LYS A 101 0.63 22.31 -15.88
N ALA A 102 1.20 21.84 -14.77
CA ALA A 102 0.80 20.57 -14.15
C ALA A 102 -0.50 20.74 -13.36
N SER A 103 -1.33 19.69 -13.35
CA SER A 103 -2.47 19.63 -12.43
C SER A 103 -1.99 19.46 -11.00
N TRP A 104 -2.69 20.11 -10.06
CA TRP A 104 -2.43 19.96 -8.62
C TRP A 104 -3.59 19.25 -7.94
N TYR A 105 -3.25 18.53 -6.87
CA TYR A 105 -4.19 17.71 -6.13
C TYR A 105 -4.06 17.95 -4.63
N ALA A 106 -5.16 17.69 -3.92
CA ALA A 106 -5.22 17.63 -2.47
C ALA A 106 -5.70 16.25 -2.03
N VAL A 107 -5.28 15.79 -0.86
CA VAL A 107 -5.88 14.64 -0.18
C VAL A 107 -7.07 15.11 0.65
N THR A 108 -8.16 14.35 0.66
CA THR A 108 -9.43 14.79 1.25
C THR A 108 -9.57 14.49 2.74
N TRP A 109 -8.72 13.63 3.32
CA TRP A 109 -8.73 13.38 4.77
C TRP A 109 -8.03 14.45 5.60
N ARG A 110 -7.48 15.47 4.92
CA ARG A 110 -6.89 16.66 5.55
C ARG A 110 -7.60 17.91 5.09
N ALA A 111 -7.45 18.98 5.84
CA ALA A 111 -7.90 20.31 5.40
C ALA A 111 -7.09 20.74 4.16
N LEU A 112 -7.72 21.50 3.29
CA LEU A 112 -7.04 22.16 2.19
C LEU A 112 -6.19 23.31 2.75
N ASP A 113 -4.95 23.39 2.32
CA ASP A 113 -4.08 24.51 2.72
C ASP A 113 -4.39 25.73 1.84
N LYS A 114 -4.29 26.92 2.44
CA LYS A 114 -4.51 28.18 1.72
C LYS A 114 -3.27 28.53 0.90
N LEU A 115 -3.26 28.13 -0.34
CA LEU A 115 -2.13 28.32 -1.25
C LEU A 115 -2.57 29.17 -2.46
N PRO A 116 -1.75 30.11 -2.94
CA PRO A 116 -2.06 30.86 -4.13
C PRO A 116 -2.02 29.98 -5.38
N GLY A 117 -2.87 30.28 -6.35
CA GLY A 117 -2.85 29.69 -7.68
C GLY A 117 -3.83 28.54 -7.91
N TYR A 118 -4.76 28.32 -7.00
CA TYR A 118 -5.91 27.43 -7.24
C TYR A 118 -6.81 27.96 -8.36
N ASP A 119 -7.48 27.05 -9.02
CA ASP A 119 -8.51 27.44 -9.98
C ASP A 119 -9.70 28.09 -9.25
N ALA A 120 -10.40 28.98 -9.94
CA ALA A 120 -11.53 29.70 -9.36
C ALA A 120 -12.58 28.72 -8.81
N GLY A 121 -12.96 28.91 -7.55
CA GLY A 121 -13.96 28.07 -6.88
C GLY A 121 -13.43 26.75 -6.31
N ALA A 122 -12.16 26.40 -6.53
CA ALA A 122 -11.61 25.13 -6.02
C ALA A 122 -11.70 25.00 -4.50
N GLU A 123 -11.47 26.11 -3.77
CA GLU A 123 -11.57 26.12 -2.31
C GLU A 123 -13.02 25.90 -1.83
N LEU A 124 -13.99 26.42 -2.56
CA LEU A 124 -15.42 26.26 -2.24
C LEU A 124 -15.93 24.85 -2.55
N CYS A 125 -15.39 24.23 -3.60
CA CYS A 125 -15.75 22.88 -4.03
C CYS A 125 -15.01 21.79 -3.26
N PHE A 126 -13.96 22.12 -2.53
CA PHE A 126 -13.22 21.14 -1.75
C PHE A 126 -14.05 20.63 -0.58
N GLU A 127 -14.22 19.33 -0.53
CA GLU A 127 -14.92 18.67 0.54
C GLU A 127 -14.00 17.74 1.32
N ARG A 128 -13.76 18.08 2.59
CA ARG A 128 -13.01 17.21 3.48
C ARG A 128 -13.79 15.94 3.79
N GLY A 129 -13.15 14.78 3.64
CA GLY A 129 -13.79 13.49 3.91
C GLY A 129 -14.73 13.00 2.80
N ALA A 130 -14.62 13.54 1.57
CA ALA A 130 -15.45 13.16 0.43
C ALA A 130 -15.52 11.64 0.20
N TYR A 131 -14.44 10.90 0.46
CA TYR A 131 -14.39 9.44 0.35
C TYR A 131 -15.38 8.69 1.27
N GLN A 132 -15.82 9.33 2.36
CA GLN A 132 -16.79 8.72 3.30
C GLN A 132 -18.22 8.71 2.75
N LYS A 133 -18.52 9.54 1.74
CA LYS A 133 -19.84 9.60 1.10
C LYS A 133 -20.07 8.48 0.09
N ALA A 134 -19.02 7.74 -0.28
CA ALA A 134 -19.17 6.63 -1.22
C ALA A 134 -20.13 5.59 -0.63
N ALA A 135 -21.15 5.21 -1.40
CA ALA A 135 -22.16 4.25 -0.98
C ALA A 135 -21.51 2.95 -0.49
N PRO A 136 -22.01 2.33 0.60
CA PRO A 136 -21.51 1.06 1.09
C PRO A 136 -21.62 -0.02 0.01
N LEU A 137 -20.68 -0.96 -0.02
CA LEU A 137 -20.77 -2.14 -0.88
C LEU A 137 -22.07 -2.89 -0.53
N LYS A 138 -22.92 -3.15 -1.53
CA LYS A 138 -24.20 -3.85 -1.33
C LYS A 138 -24.09 -5.24 -0.68
N ASN A 139 -22.88 -5.81 -0.57
CA ASN A 139 -22.63 -7.15 -0.04
C ASN A 139 -21.40 -7.25 0.90
N ALA A 140 -20.93 -6.14 1.44
CA ALA A 140 -19.90 -6.22 2.48
C ALA A 140 -20.61 -6.46 3.83
N SER A 141 -20.97 -7.70 4.11
CA SER A 141 -21.07 -8.18 5.47
C SER A 141 -19.70 -8.01 6.09
N LEU A 142 -19.48 -6.87 6.74
CA LEU A 142 -18.32 -6.66 7.61
C LEU A 142 -18.51 -7.59 8.82
N ARG A 143 -18.10 -8.83 8.65
CA ARG A 143 -17.85 -9.69 9.79
C ARG A 143 -16.64 -9.08 10.49
N PRO A 144 -16.79 -8.58 11.74
CA PRO A 144 -15.63 -8.07 12.47
C PRO A 144 -14.61 -9.20 12.59
N PRO A 145 -13.32 -8.93 12.38
CA PRO A 145 -12.30 -9.92 12.63
C PRO A 145 -12.24 -10.18 14.13
N HIS A 146 -12.54 -11.42 14.52
CA HIS A 146 -12.34 -12.00 15.84
C HIS A 146 -13.17 -11.44 17.02
N GLY A 147 -14.42 -11.89 17.09
CA GLY A 147 -14.94 -12.29 18.39
C GLY A 147 -14.63 -13.78 18.58
N THR A 148 -13.80 -14.10 19.53
CA THR A 148 -13.56 -15.45 20.03
C THR A 148 -14.86 -15.99 20.62
N GLU A 149 -15.64 -16.73 19.84
CA GLU A 149 -16.58 -17.70 20.38
C GLU A 149 -16.08 -19.07 19.98
N SER A 150 -15.34 -19.68 20.90
CA SER A 150 -15.14 -21.12 20.90
C SER A 150 -16.50 -21.80 20.96
N PRO A 151 -16.85 -22.68 20.01
CA PRO A 151 -18.01 -23.53 20.22
C PRO A 151 -17.71 -24.45 21.39
N ALA A 152 -18.58 -24.39 22.42
CA ALA A 152 -18.57 -25.34 23.51
C ALA A 152 -18.68 -26.75 22.93
N ILE A 153 -17.62 -27.53 23.08
CA ILE A 153 -17.61 -28.97 22.79
C ILE A 153 -18.44 -29.61 23.89
N ALA A 154 -19.64 -30.01 23.55
CA ALA A 154 -20.43 -30.95 24.41
C ALA A 154 -19.72 -32.31 24.39
N PRO A 155 -19.57 -32.98 25.54
CA PRO A 155 -18.95 -34.30 25.60
C PRO A 155 -19.89 -35.34 24.97
N PRO A 156 -19.40 -36.27 24.18
CA PRO A 156 -20.20 -37.39 23.72
C PRO A 156 -20.40 -38.39 24.86
N HIS A 157 -21.67 -38.64 25.20
CA HIS A 157 -22.09 -39.79 26.02
C HIS A 157 -21.81 -41.07 25.26
N GLY A 158 -21.31 -42.00 26.03
CA GLY A 158 -20.73 -43.26 25.72
C GLY A 158 -21.58 -44.31 25.03
N THR A 159 -20.92 -45.33 24.86
CA THR A 159 -21.13 -46.81 24.95
C THR A 159 -20.76 -47.56 23.74
N ASP A 160 -19.77 -48.46 24.00
CA ASP A 160 -19.63 -49.83 23.54
C ASP A 160 -19.62 -50.14 22.04
N ALA A 161 -18.46 -50.51 21.58
CA ALA A 161 -18.18 -51.84 21.00
C ALA A 161 -16.79 -51.89 20.34
N LEU A 162 -15.93 -52.70 20.90
CA LEU A 162 -14.75 -53.25 20.20
C LEU A 162 -15.23 -54.14 19.06
N PRO A 163 -14.58 -54.07 17.87
CA PRO A 163 -14.01 -55.28 17.36
C PRO A 163 -12.60 -55.14 16.77
N THR A 164 -11.76 -56.01 17.23
CA THR A 164 -10.87 -56.92 16.46
C THR A 164 -9.97 -56.35 15.36
N VAL A 165 -8.69 -56.35 15.68
CA VAL A 165 -7.54 -56.23 14.78
C VAL A 165 -7.43 -57.46 13.86
N PRO A 166 -7.11 -57.33 12.57
CA PRO A 166 -6.38 -58.29 11.82
C PRO A 166 -4.98 -57.82 11.42
N PRO A 167 -4.03 -58.73 11.23
CA PRO A 167 -2.60 -58.48 11.25
C PRO A 167 -1.96 -58.29 9.87
N HIS A 168 -0.82 -57.59 9.89
CA HIS A 168 0.31 -57.69 8.97
C HIS A 168 0.10 -57.51 7.45
N GLY A 169 0.54 -56.35 6.95
CA GLY A 169 0.95 -56.21 5.55
C GLY A 169 2.31 -55.51 5.50
N ALA A 170 3.30 -56.25 5.03
CA ALA A 170 4.70 -55.86 4.96
C ALA A 170 4.98 -54.64 4.09
N ILE A 171 5.78 -53.72 4.59
CA ILE A 171 6.33 -52.59 3.85
C ILE A 171 7.59 -53.05 3.11
N ARG A 172 7.55 -52.98 1.80
CA ARG A 172 8.75 -53.13 0.95
C ARG A 172 9.36 -51.76 0.71
N PRO A 173 10.68 -51.54 0.91
CA PRO A 173 11.35 -50.31 0.53
C PRO A 173 11.68 -50.37 -0.96
N VAL A 174 11.24 -49.35 -1.72
CA VAL A 174 11.70 -49.11 -3.08
C VAL A 174 12.87 -48.14 -3.03
N LEU A 175 14.06 -48.69 -3.24
CA LEU A 175 15.24 -47.93 -3.62
C LEU A 175 15.09 -47.52 -5.09
N GLY A 176 15.02 -46.21 -5.34
CA GLY A 176 15.11 -45.64 -6.69
C GLY A 176 16.07 -44.46 -6.65
N GLY A 177 17.35 -44.74 -6.96
CA GLY A 177 18.38 -43.70 -7.08
C GLY A 177 18.15 -42.84 -8.31
N ARG A 178 18.28 -41.54 -8.13
CA ARG A 178 18.38 -40.57 -9.25
C ARG A 178 19.86 -40.25 -9.49
N PRO A 179 20.34 -40.26 -10.73
CA PRO A 179 21.72 -39.92 -11.06
C PRO A 179 21.94 -38.40 -11.01
N VAL A 180 23.09 -38.03 -10.48
CA VAL A 180 23.65 -36.68 -10.43
C VAL A 180 24.28 -36.36 -11.79
N PRO A 181 24.00 -35.22 -12.45
CA PRO A 181 24.75 -34.84 -13.64
C PRO A 181 26.12 -34.21 -13.27
N PRO A 182 27.13 -34.38 -14.13
CA PRO A 182 28.52 -34.03 -13.86
C PRO A 182 28.76 -32.52 -14.05
N HIS A 183 29.76 -32.03 -13.32
CA HIS A 183 30.38 -30.74 -13.43
C HIS A 183 30.94 -30.52 -14.86
N GLY A 184 30.66 -29.34 -15.40
CA GLY A 184 31.26 -28.91 -16.67
C GLY A 184 31.32 -27.39 -16.80
N HIS A 185 32.56 -26.96 -16.83
CA HIS A 185 33.14 -25.82 -17.55
C HIS A 185 33.01 -24.39 -17.00
N HIS A 186 34.07 -24.06 -16.33
CA HIS A 186 34.80 -22.82 -16.24
C HIS A 186 34.86 -22.11 -17.62
N LEU A 187 34.25 -20.95 -17.78
CA LEU A 187 34.49 -20.06 -18.91
C LEU A 187 35.34 -18.89 -18.43
N GLU A 188 36.58 -18.90 -18.89
CA GLU A 188 37.55 -17.81 -18.77
C GLU A 188 37.02 -16.55 -19.46
N MET A 189 37.18 -15.43 -18.79
CA MET A 189 37.01 -14.09 -19.34
C MET A 189 38.27 -13.66 -20.12
N PRO A 190 38.18 -13.20 -21.35
CA PRO A 190 39.34 -12.56 -21.99
C PRO A 190 39.52 -11.13 -21.47
N SER A 191 40.70 -10.90 -20.95
CA SER A 191 41.29 -9.61 -20.66
C SER A 191 41.52 -8.84 -21.98
N THR A 192 40.92 -7.67 -22.14
CA THR A 192 41.25 -6.75 -23.25
C THR A 192 42.00 -5.56 -22.71
N ALA A 193 43.23 -5.47 -23.19
CA ALA A 193 44.21 -4.49 -22.83
C ALA A 193 43.85 -3.07 -23.25
N LEU A 194 44.28 -2.14 -22.40
CA LEU A 194 44.45 -0.71 -22.68
C LEU A 194 45.35 -0.50 -23.92
N GLN A 195 44.90 0.31 -24.86
CA GLN A 195 45.78 1.04 -25.78
C GLN A 195 45.55 2.53 -25.65
N THR A 196 46.55 3.17 -25.09
CA THR A 196 46.83 4.61 -25.11
C THR A 196 47.43 4.96 -26.49
N THR A 197 46.87 5.98 -27.14
CA THR A 197 47.63 6.75 -28.16
C THR A 197 47.14 8.19 -28.20
N HIS A 198 48.10 9.05 -27.94
CA HIS A 198 48.37 10.46 -28.31
C HIS A 198 47.20 11.44 -28.49
#